data_bcc78e43af1bf95757387d459b7724b5
#
_entry.id   bcc78e43af1bf95757387d459b7724b5
#
_cell.length_a   1.000
_cell.length_b   1.000
_cell.length_c   1.000
_cell.angle_alpha   90.00
_cell.angle_beta   90.00
_cell.angle_gamma   90.00
#
_symmetry.space_group_name_H-M   'P 1'
#
loop_
_entity.id
_entity.type
_entity.pdbx_description
1 polymer ?
#
loop_
_entity_poly.entity_id
_entity_poly.type
_entity_poly.pdbx_seq_one_letter_code
_entity_poly.pdbx_strand_id
1 'polypeptide(L)'
;LVRVSPESDGAFEIIAGERRWRAAQAAQLHHVPVVVKELDDKEALEIALVENLHREDLSPLEEAEAYNLLMKEFGHTQDGLAKSIGKSRSHVANMLRLLSLPESVQALLLEGKLSAGHARTLVTASNPEHLAELIISRGMSVREAERLSKKGDDTSNLKKIKVAVENVGALGGKDPNTLELEKNLSDQLGLKVVIDAKGESGSLSVHFQNLEQLDDLLQVLSRT
;
A
#
# COMPACT_ATOMS: atom_id res chain seq x y z
N LEU A 1 -2.28 -25.40 -20.43
CA LEU A 1 -3.08 -26.48 -19.88
C LEU A 1 -4.45 -26.49 -20.55
N VAL A 2 -4.88 -27.66 -21.00
CA VAL A 2 -6.18 -27.84 -21.67
C VAL A 2 -6.94 -29.00 -21.00
N ARG A 3 -8.27 -28.97 -21.11
CA ARG A 3 -9.13 -30.14 -20.85
C ARG A 3 -9.89 -30.53 -22.11
N VAL A 4 -10.47 -31.73 -22.13
CA VAL A 4 -11.42 -32.11 -23.18
C VAL A 4 -12.69 -31.24 -22.97
N SER A 5 -13.18 -30.63 -24.06
CA SER A 5 -14.36 -29.78 -23.97
C SER A 5 -15.61 -30.63 -23.64
N PRO A 6 -16.40 -30.25 -22.63
CA PRO A 6 -17.66 -30.94 -22.36
C PRO A 6 -18.75 -30.67 -23.42
N GLU A 7 -18.60 -29.60 -24.20
CA GLU A 7 -19.62 -29.15 -25.16
C GLU A 7 -19.37 -29.68 -26.60
N SER A 8 -18.14 -30.13 -26.89
CA SER A 8 -17.75 -30.52 -28.25
C SER A 8 -16.88 -31.77 -28.27
N ASP A 9 -17.33 -32.82 -28.94
CA ASP A 9 -16.61 -34.07 -29.04
C ASP A 9 -15.29 -33.87 -29.83
N GLY A 10 -14.17 -34.16 -29.17
CA GLY A 10 -12.82 -34.03 -29.75
C GLY A 10 -12.22 -32.63 -29.73
N ALA A 11 -12.90 -31.63 -29.14
CA ALA A 11 -12.35 -30.29 -28.92
C ALA A 11 -11.66 -30.18 -27.56
N PHE A 12 -10.77 -29.18 -27.42
CA PHE A 12 -10.07 -28.89 -26.20
C PHE A 12 -10.43 -27.46 -25.74
N GLU A 13 -10.67 -27.29 -24.44
CA GLU A 13 -10.84 -26.03 -23.82
C GLU A 13 -9.54 -25.57 -23.12
N ILE A 14 -9.14 -24.33 -23.34
CA ILE A 14 -7.92 -23.76 -22.75
C ILE A 14 -8.22 -23.29 -21.34
N ILE A 15 -7.66 -23.93 -20.33
CA ILE A 15 -7.80 -23.56 -18.92
C ILE A 15 -6.72 -22.55 -18.51
N ALA A 16 -5.48 -22.70 -19.02
CA ALA A 16 -4.38 -21.79 -18.73
C ALA A 16 -3.42 -21.70 -19.93
N GLY A 17 -2.81 -20.51 -20.11
CA GLY A 17 -1.83 -20.26 -21.18
C GLY A 17 -2.41 -19.64 -22.44
N GLU A 18 -3.51 -18.89 -22.36
CA GLU A 18 -4.15 -18.22 -23.51
C GLU A 18 -3.17 -17.30 -24.26
N ARG A 19 -2.33 -16.53 -23.54
CA ARG A 19 -1.31 -15.66 -24.16
C ARG A 19 -0.33 -16.43 -25.04
N ARG A 20 0.07 -17.64 -24.61
CA ARG A 20 0.95 -18.52 -25.41
C ARG A 20 0.23 -19.05 -26.64
N TRP A 21 -1.04 -19.42 -26.51
CA TRP A 21 -1.86 -19.84 -27.64
C TRP A 21 -2.05 -18.70 -28.65
N ARG A 22 -2.36 -17.49 -28.21
CA ARG A 22 -2.45 -16.31 -29.10
C ARG A 22 -1.12 -16.01 -29.80
N ALA A 23 0.00 -16.13 -29.10
CA ALA A 23 1.33 -15.95 -29.68
C ALA A 23 1.63 -17.02 -30.74
N ALA A 24 1.25 -18.28 -30.50
CA ALA A 24 1.39 -19.35 -31.46
C ALA A 24 0.54 -19.14 -32.73
N GLN A 25 -0.70 -18.63 -32.58
CA GLN A 25 -1.55 -18.21 -33.70
C GLN A 25 -0.89 -17.08 -34.51
N ALA A 26 -0.38 -16.05 -33.84
CA ALA A 26 0.31 -14.93 -34.50
C ALA A 26 1.58 -15.41 -35.25
N ALA A 27 2.26 -16.41 -34.72
CA ALA A 27 3.41 -17.04 -35.34
C ALA A 27 3.04 -18.12 -36.41
N GLN A 28 1.75 -18.30 -36.70
CA GLN A 28 1.21 -19.28 -37.64
C GLN A 28 1.66 -20.72 -37.35
N LEU A 29 1.84 -21.08 -36.08
CA LEU A 29 2.16 -22.43 -35.64
C LEU A 29 0.89 -23.30 -35.69
N HIS A 30 0.91 -24.38 -36.49
CA HIS A 30 -0.21 -25.31 -36.62
C HIS A 30 -0.31 -26.31 -35.46
N HIS A 31 0.78 -26.53 -34.75
CA HIS A 31 0.86 -27.49 -33.64
C HIS A 31 1.58 -26.85 -32.44
N VAL A 32 1.02 -27.02 -31.28
CA VAL A 32 1.61 -26.58 -30.02
C VAL A 32 1.55 -27.71 -28.98
N PRO A 33 2.60 -27.93 -28.19
CA PRO A 33 2.56 -28.94 -27.14
C PRO A 33 1.62 -28.46 -26.00
N VAL A 34 0.72 -29.36 -25.59
CA VAL A 34 -0.25 -29.08 -24.51
C VAL A 34 -0.22 -30.17 -23.45
N VAL A 35 -0.58 -29.82 -22.23
CA VAL A 35 -0.86 -30.79 -21.18
C VAL A 35 -2.38 -30.95 -21.11
N VAL A 36 -2.87 -32.13 -21.42
CA VAL A 36 -4.30 -32.46 -21.30
C VAL A 36 -4.57 -33.00 -19.90
N LYS A 37 -5.59 -32.52 -19.25
CA LYS A 37 -6.09 -33.04 -17.97
C LYS A 37 -7.59 -33.26 -18.06
N GLU A 38 -8.06 -34.33 -17.41
CA GLU A 38 -9.47 -34.55 -17.16
C GLU A 38 -9.82 -33.74 -15.94
N LEU A 39 -10.63 -32.70 -16.10
CA LEU A 39 -11.03 -31.75 -15.07
C LEU A 39 -12.53 -31.52 -15.15
N ASP A 40 -13.20 -31.52 -14.03
CA ASP A 40 -14.56 -31.02 -13.96
C ASP A 40 -14.60 -29.48 -14.08
N ASP A 41 -15.80 -28.89 -14.19
CA ASP A 41 -15.95 -27.45 -14.37
C ASP A 41 -15.42 -26.67 -13.16
N LYS A 42 -15.57 -27.22 -11.98
CA LYS A 42 -15.11 -26.62 -10.74
C LYS A 42 -13.58 -26.61 -10.66
N GLU A 43 -12.94 -27.72 -10.95
CA GLU A 43 -11.48 -27.86 -10.98
C GLU A 43 -10.85 -26.96 -12.07
N ALA A 44 -11.51 -26.90 -13.25
CA ALA A 44 -11.08 -26.06 -14.34
C ALA A 44 -11.11 -24.56 -13.95
N LEU A 45 -12.21 -24.13 -13.29
CA LEU A 45 -12.36 -22.74 -12.80
C LEU A 45 -11.33 -22.43 -11.71
N GLU A 46 -11.08 -23.35 -10.77
CA GLU A 46 -10.08 -23.19 -9.72
C GLU A 46 -8.68 -22.94 -10.30
N ILE A 47 -8.27 -23.80 -11.26
CA ILE A 47 -6.96 -23.68 -11.90
C ILE A 47 -6.84 -22.36 -12.69
N ALA A 48 -7.89 -21.98 -13.40
CA ALA A 48 -7.91 -20.70 -14.14
C ALA A 48 -7.80 -19.50 -13.20
N LEU A 49 -8.47 -19.54 -12.04
CA LEU A 49 -8.43 -18.49 -11.04
C LEU A 49 -7.04 -18.40 -10.39
N VAL A 50 -6.42 -19.53 -10.03
CA VAL A 50 -5.06 -19.57 -9.48
C VAL A 50 -4.04 -19.07 -10.50
N GLU A 51 -4.19 -19.41 -11.78
CA GLU A 51 -3.32 -18.88 -12.84
C GLU A 51 -3.44 -17.36 -12.96
N ASN A 52 -4.67 -16.85 -12.94
CA ASN A 52 -4.91 -15.41 -12.99
C ASN A 52 -4.28 -14.67 -11.81
N LEU A 53 -4.22 -15.27 -10.61
CA LEU A 53 -3.56 -14.70 -9.43
C LEU A 53 -2.04 -14.54 -9.57
N HIS A 54 -1.41 -15.21 -10.53
CA HIS A 54 0.02 -15.04 -10.83
C HIS A 54 0.30 -13.88 -11.80
N ARG A 55 -0.72 -13.12 -12.20
CA ARG A 55 -0.53 -11.92 -13.02
C ARG A 55 0.02 -10.79 -12.17
N GLU A 56 0.92 -10.01 -12.75
CA GLU A 56 1.57 -8.87 -12.07
C GLU A 56 0.71 -7.59 -12.10
N ASP A 57 -0.38 -7.60 -12.85
CA ASP A 57 -1.24 -6.43 -13.13
C ASP A 57 -2.56 -6.40 -12.34
N LEU A 58 -2.75 -7.31 -11.36
CA LEU A 58 -3.93 -7.33 -10.51
C LEU A 58 -3.94 -6.18 -9.50
N SER A 59 -5.08 -5.54 -9.36
CA SER A 59 -5.31 -4.62 -8.24
C SER A 59 -5.43 -5.39 -6.92
N PRO A 60 -5.13 -4.74 -5.77
CA PRO A 60 -5.29 -5.38 -4.45
C PRO A 60 -6.71 -5.87 -4.14
N LEU A 61 -7.74 -5.26 -4.73
CA LEU A 61 -9.12 -5.69 -4.55
C LEU A 61 -9.45 -6.91 -5.40
N GLU A 62 -9.01 -6.95 -6.66
CA GLU A 62 -9.17 -8.15 -7.51
C GLU A 62 -8.45 -9.36 -6.91
N GLU A 63 -7.25 -9.15 -6.35
CA GLU A 63 -6.52 -10.20 -5.62
C GLU A 63 -7.33 -10.68 -4.41
N ALA A 64 -7.92 -9.76 -3.62
CA ALA A 64 -8.74 -10.07 -2.47
C ALA A 64 -10.03 -10.82 -2.84
N GLU A 65 -10.70 -10.43 -3.93
CA GLU A 65 -11.90 -11.09 -4.45
C GLU A 65 -11.61 -12.51 -4.91
N ALA A 66 -10.51 -12.71 -5.63
CA ALA A 66 -10.07 -14.04 -6.04
C ALA A 66 -9.77 -14.95 -4.85
N TYR A 67 -9.10 -14.43 -3.80
CA TYR A 67 -8.89 -15.18 -2.56
C TYR A 67 -10.20 -15.55 -1.87
N ASN A 68 -11.15 -14.62 -1.80
CA ASN A 68 -12.45 -14.85 -1.20
C ASN A 68 -13.24 -15.92 -1.95
N LEU A 69 -13.20 -15.90 -3.29
CA LEU A 69 -13.85 -16.88 -4.15
C LEU A 69 -13.24 -18.27 -3.95
N LEU A 70 -11.88 -18.38 -3.96
CA LEU A 70 -11.19 -19.65 -3.70
C LEU A 70 -11.54 -20.25 -2.33
N MET A 71 -11.69 -19.41 -1.31
CA MET A 71 -12.07 -19.89 0.02
C MET A 71 -13.53 -20.32 0.10
N LYS A 72 -14.46 -19.56 -0.49
CA LYS A 72 -15.89 -19.81 -0.38
C LYS A 72 -16.36 -20.96 -1.26
N GLU A 73 -15.95 -20.97 -2.54
CA GLU A 73 -16.45 -21.93 -3.53
C GLU A 73 -15.63 -23.22 -3.56
N PHE A 74 -14.32 -23.10 -3.30
CA PHE A 74 -13.39 -24.25 -3.41
C PHE A 74 -12.94 -24.77 -2.04
N GLY A 75 -13.34 -24.13 -0.94
CA GLY A 75 -13.07 -24.61 0.42
C GLY A 75 -11.62 -24.46 0.87
N HIS A 76 -10.83 -23.62 0.22
CA HIS A 76 -9.46 -23.34 0.66
C HIS A 76 -9.42 -22.68 2.03
N THR A 77 -8.48 -23.10 2.86
CA THR A 77 -8.12 -22.36 4.08
C THR A 77 -7.12 -21.25 3.73
N GLN A 78 -7.06 -20.18 4.54
CA GLN A 78 -6.06 -19.10 4.33
C GLN A 78 -4.62 -19.64 4.28
N ASP A 79 -4.29 -20.64 5.09
CA ASP A 79 -2.96 -21.24 5.11
C ASP A 79 -2.71 -22.11 3.87
N GLY A 80 -3.69 -22.90 3.46
CA GLY A 80 -3.62 -23.71 2.24
C GLY A 80 -3.46 -22.84 1.00
N LEU A 81 -4.30 -21.79 0.88
CA LEU A 81 -4.24 -20.84 -0.21
C LEU A 81 -2.88 -20.12 -0.26
N ALA A 82 -2.39 -19.62 0.88
CA ALA A 82 -1.10 -18.95 0.97
C ALA A 82 0.06 -19.82 0.45
N LYS A 83 0.05 -21.12 0.80
CA LYS A 83 1.03 -22.09 0.32
C LYS A 83 0.92 -22.33 -1.21
N SER A 84 -0.30 -22.45 -1.74
CA SER A 84 -0.51 -22.71 -3.17
C SER A 84 -0.07 -21.57 -4.07
N ILE A 85 -0.21 -20.31 -3.60
CA ILE A 85 0.17 -19.09 -4.34
C ILE A 85 1.56 -18.55 -3.99
N GLY A 86 2.29 -19.21 -3.07
CA GLY A 86 3.63 -18.78 -2.64
C GLY A 86 3.66 -17.47 -1.84
N LYS A 87 2.57 -17.12 -1.15
CA LYS A 87 2.46 -15.92 -0.30
C LYS A 87 2.43 -16.30 1.18
N SER A 88 2.56 -15.30 2.07
CA SER A 88 2.38 -15.55 3.50
C SER A 88 0.88 -15.58 3.86
N ARG A 89 0.52 -16.35 4.90
CA ARG A 89 -0.86 -16.34 5.45
C ARG A 89 -1.30 -14.93 5.85
N SER A 90 -0.38 -14.14 6.41
CA SER A 90 -0.67 -12.74 6.77
C SER A 90 -0.96 -11.85 5.56
N HIS A 91 -0.33 -12.11 4.41
CA HIS A 91 -0.64 -11.42 3.16
C HIS A 91 -2.10 -11.72 2.73
N VAL A 92 -2.47 -12.99 2.65
CA VAL A 92 -3.83 -13.41 2.28
C VAL A 92 -4.87 -12.81 3.23
N ALA A 93 -4.63 -12.88 4.56
CA ALA A 93 -5.52 -12.30 5.55
C ALA A 93 -5.66 -10.78 5.39
N ASN A 94 -4.58 -10.06 5.11
CA ASN A 94 -4.62 -8.61 4.89
C ASN A 94 -5.38 -8.24 3.62
N MET A 95 -5.23 -9.00 2.52
CA MET A 95 -6.00 -8.76 1.29
C MET A 95 -7.49 -8.99 1.52
N LEU A 96 -7.88 -10.10 2.12
CA LEU A 96 -9.28 -10.39 2.44
C LEU A 96 -9.95 -9.31 3.29
N ARG A 97 -9.21 -8.69 4.21
CA ARG A 97 -9.73 -7.60 5.04
C ARG A 97 -10.05 -6.34 4.24
N LEU A 98 -9.46 -6.13 3.07
CA LEU A 98 -9.77 -4.99 2.21
C LEU A 98 -11.22 -5.02 1.72
N LEU A 99 -11.81 -6.20 1.57
CA LEU A 99 -13.21 -6.37 1.18
C LEU A 99 -14.21 -5.91 2.25
N SER A 100 -13.76 -5.71 3.50
CA SER A 100 -14.59 -5.16 4.57
C SER A 100 -14.63 -3.64 4.61
N LEU A 101 -13.87 -2.95 3.77
CA LEU A 101 -13.88 -1.50 3.66
C LEU A 101 -15.18 -1.02 2.97
N PRO A 102 -15.66 0.18 3.29
CA PRO A 102 -16.76 0.82 2.55
C PRO A 102 -16.43 0.96 1.06
N GLU A 103 -17.45 0.86 0.20
CA GLU A 103 -17.30 0.94 -1.27
C GLU A 103 -16.61 2.25 -1.71
N SER A 104 -16.90 3.36 -1.02
CA SER A 104 -16.24 4.65 -1.25
C SER A 104 -14.72 4.58 -1.09
N VAL A 105 -14.23 3.84 -0.09
CA VAL A 105 -12.79 3.67 0.17
C VAL A 105 -12.18 2.66 -0.81
N GLN A 106 -12.92 1.60 -1.17
CA GLN A 106 -12.49 0.65 -2.20
C GLN A 106 -12.32 1.33 -3.56
N ALA A 107 -13.22 2.24 -3.93
CA ALA A 107 -13.09 3.03 -5.16
C ALA A 107 -11.80 3.86 -5.17
N LEU A 108 -11.45 4.52 -4.07
CA LEU A 108 -10.20 5.28 -3.94
C LEU A 108 -8.94 4.40 -4.07
N LEU A 109 -9.03 3.14 -3.65
CA LEU A 109 -7.95 2.16 -3.81
C LEU A 109 -7.81 1.73 -5.29
N LEU A 110 -8.93 1.49 -6.00
CA LEU A 110 -8.93 1.16 -7.42
C LEU A 110 -8.41 2.32 -8.28
N GLU A 111 -8.75 3.56 -7.93
CA GLU A 111 -8.26 4.78 -8.59
C GLU A 111 -6.76 5.06 -8.30
N GLY A 112 -6.11 4.27 -7.43
CA GLY A 112 -4.71 4.47 -7.04
C GLY A 112 -4.47 5.68 -6.14
N LYS A 113 -5.53 6.35 -5.64
CA LYS A 113 -5.43 7.47 -4.68
C LYS A 113 -4.96 7.00 -3.29
N LEU A 114 -5.22 5.74 -2.97
CA LEU A 114 -4.77 5.05 -1.76
C LEU A 114 -3.91 3.85 -2.13
N SER A 115 -2.86 3.60 -1.37
CA SER A 115 -2.09 2.35 -1.49
C SER A 115 -2.73 1.22 -0.66
N ALA A 116 -2.38 -0.04 -0.98
CA ALA A 116 -2.79 -1.19 -0.17
C ALA A 116 -2.37 -1.08 1.31
N GLY A 117 -1.25 -0.38 1.59
CA GLY A 117 -0.80 -0.08 2.95
C GLY A 117 -1.74 0.88 3.68
N HIS A 118 -2.21 1.94 3.01
CA HIS A 118 -3.21 2.86 3.55
C HIS A 118 -4.54 2.14 3.79
N ALA A 119 -5.02 1.38 2.81
CA ALA A 119 -6.27 0.62 2.91
C ALA A 119 -6.26 -0.36 4.09
N ARG A 120 -5.14 -1.08 4.32
CA ARG A 120 -4.96 -1.96 5.46
C ARG A 120 -5.10 -1.22 6.80
N THR A 121 -4.61 0.00 6.89
CA THR A 121 -4.75 0.84 8.09
C THR A 121 -6.20 1.27 8.31
N LEU A 122 -6.91 1.57 7.22
CA LEU A 122 -8.32 1.98 7.25
C LEU A 122 -9.27 0.87 7.74
N VAL A 123 -8.93 -0.40 7.52
CA VAL A 123 -9.71 -1.56 8.04
C VAL A 123 -9.89 -1.53 9.57
N THR A 124 -8.93 -0.95 10.29
CA THR A 124 -8.96 -0.87 11.76
C THR A 124 -9.43 0.47 12.29
N ALA A 125 -9.74 1.41 11.42
CA ALA A 125 -10.19 2.76 11.80
C ALA A 125 -11.68 2.76 12.17
N SER A 126 -12.06 3.59 13.14
CA SER A 126 -13.46 3.76 13.56
C SER A 126 -14.28 4.46 12.47
N ASN A 127 -13.66 5.35 11.69
CA ASN A 127 -14.26 6.03 10.54
C ASN A 127 -13.29 5.98 9.35
N PRO A 128 -13.34 4.90 8.54
CA PRO A 128 -12.40 4.70 7.44
C PRO A 128 -12.56 5.73 6.32
N GLU A 129 -13.76 6.23 6.06
CA GLU A 129 -14.00 7.22 5.00
C GLU A 129 -13.35 8.57 5.33
N HIS A 130 -13.59 9.07 6.53
CA HIS A 130 -12.99 10.33 6.98
C HIS A 130 -11.46 10.25 7.04
N LEU A 131 -10.92 9.14 7.53
CA LEU A 131 -9.47 8.95 7.57
C LEU A 131 -8.88 8.83 6.15
N ALA A 132 -9.60 8.23 5.20
CA ALA A 132 -9.21 8.16 3.79
C ALA A 132 -9.09 9.56 3.17
N GLU A 133 -10.08 10.43 3.41
CA GLU A 133 -10.05 11.82 2.97
C GLU A 133 -8.86 12.60 3.56
N LEU A 134 -8.56 12.40 4.84
CA LEU A 134 -7.41 13.01 5.50
C LEU A 134 -6.09 12.53 4.90
N ILE A 135 -5.95 11.23 4.63
CA ILE A 135 -4.75 10.66 4.00
C ILE A 135 -4.52 11.31 2.64
N ILE A 136 -5.56 11.43 1.82
CA ILE A 136 -5.46 12.00 0.47
C ILE A 136 -5.18 13.51 0.52
N SER A 137 -5.95 14.26 1.32
CA SER A 137 -5.84 15.71 1.36
C SER A 137 -4.50 16.21 1.93
N ARG A 138 -3.87 15.42 2.82
CA ARG A 138 -2.60 15.77 3.46
C ARG A 138 -1.39 15.04 2.89
N GLY A 139 -1.58 14.12 1.94
CA GLY A 139 -0.51 13.31 1.38
C GLY A 139 0.22 12.47 2.44
N MET A 140 -0.53 11.88 3.39
CA MET A 140 0.05 11.20 4.53
C MET A 140 0.76 9.92 4.13
N SER A 141 1.83 9.58 4.83
CA SER A 141 2.47 8.28 4.75
C SER A 141 1.67 7.20 5.48
N VAL A 142 1.87 5.92 5.13
CA VAL A 142 1.23 4.79 5.82
C VAL A 142 1.48 4.80 7.33
N ARG A 143 2.71 5.18 7.76
CA ARG A 143 3.06 5.26 9.19
C ARG A 143 2.30 6.34 9.94
N GLU A 144 2.04 7.48 9.29
CA GLU A 144 1.22 8.56 9.86
C GLU A 144 -0.23 8.14 9.96
N ALA A 145 -0.78 7.50 8.92
CA ALA A 145 -2.12 6.94 8.93
C ALA A 145 -2.29 5.89 10.04
N GLU A 146 -1.32 4.99 10.23
CA GLU A 146 -1.33 4.00 11.33
C GLU A 146 -1.34 4.65 12.73
N ARG A 147 -0.59 5.75 12.91
CA ARG A 147 -0.59 6.48 14.18
C ARG A 147 -1.93 7.12 14.47
N LEU A 148 -2.60 7.67 13.45
CA LEU A 148 -3.93 8.26 13.59
C LEU A 148 -5.00 7.19 13.86
N SER A 149 -4.99 6.09 13.11
CA SER A 149 -5.91 4.97 13.32
C SER A 149 -5.82 4.40 14.74
N LYS A 150 -4.60 4.29 15.32
CA LYS A 150 -4.38 3.78 16.68
C LYS A 150 -4.78 4.76 17.79
N LYS A 151 -4.74 6.07 17.52
CA LYS A 151 -5.12 7.10 18.51
C LYS A 151 -6.63 7.19 18.71
N GLY A 152 -7.42 6.45 17.93
CA GLY A 152 -8.88 6.57 17.89
C GLY A 152 -9.31 7.90 17.28
N ASP A 153 -10.49 7.93 16.69
CA ASP A 153 -11.17 9.15 16.24
C ASP A 153 -11.55 10.02 17.45
N ASP A 154 -10.57 10.54 18.15
CA ASP A 154 -10.80 11.60 19.12
C ASP A 154 -11.02 12.89 18.32
N THR A 155 -12.27 13.04 17.81
CA THR A 155 -12.74 14.29 17.19
C THR A 155 -12.57 15.50 18.13
N SER A 156 -12.43 15.26 19.44
CA SER A 156 -12.02 16.26 20.43
C SER A 156 -10.56 16.71 20.23
N ASN A 157 -9.67 15.85 19.71
CA ASN A 157 -8.30 16.23 19.36
C ASN A 157 -8.19 16.88 17.96
N LEU A 158 -9.14 16.62 17.05
CA LEU A 158 -9.20 17.33 15.75
C LEU A 158 -9.58 18.80 15.95
N LYS A 159 -10.44 19.12 16.93
CA LYS A 159 -10.66 20.51 17.34
C LYS A 159 -9.41 21.13 17.96
N LYS A 160 -8.63 20.37 18.75
CA LYS A 160 -7.34 20.84 19.28
C LYS A 160 -6.27 20.96 18.19
N ILE A 161 -6.27 20.08 17.17
CA ILE A 161 -5.36 20.17 16.03
C ILE A 161 -5.79 21.28 15.06
N LYS A 162 -7.11 21.50 14.82
CA LYS A 162 -7.59 22.65 14.06
C LYS A 162 -7.30 23.97 14.80
N VAL A 163 -7.52 24.00 16.10
CA VAL A 163 -7.15 25.14 16.97
C VAL A 163 -5.63 25.28 17.07
N ALA A 164 -4.85 24.18 16.99
CA ALA A 164 -3.39 24.25 16.93
C ALA A 164 -2.87 24.66 15.54
N VAL A 165 -3.57 24.32 14.44
CA VAL A 165 -3.21 24.76 13.08
C VAL A 165 -3.69 26.19 12.80
N GLU A 166 -4.83 26.62 13.37
CA GLU A 166 -5.27 28.02 13.34
C GLU A 166 -4.50 28.89 14.36
N ASN A 167 -3.94 28.30 15.44
CA ASN A 167 -3.06 28.98 16.40
C ASN A 167 -1.55 28.81 16.10
N VAL A 168 -1.13 28.07 15.09
CA VAL A 168 0.25 28.10 14.55
C VAL A 168 0.48 29.39 13.73
N GLY A 169 -0.62 30.15 13.48
CA GLY A 169 -0.53 31.54 13.03
C GLY A 169 -0.50 32.58 14.15
N ALA A 170 -0.76 32.19 15.43
CA ALA A 170 -0.77 33.15 16.53
C ALA A 170 -0.73 32.50 17.92
N LEU A 171 0.41 32.06 18.40
CA LEU A 171 0.81 31.79 19.81
C LEU A 171 1.51 30.42 19.95
N GLY A 172 2.70 30.38 19.55
CA GLY A 172 3.77 29.46 19.87
C GLY A 172 5.02 30.08 19.31
N GLY A 173 5.19 31.38 19.57
CA GLY A 173 6.41 32.08 19.19
C GLY A 173 7.57 31.37 19.87
N LYS A 174 8.42 30.71 19.08
CA LYS A 174 9.76 30.37 19.55
C LYS A 174 10.29 31.61 20.22
N ASP A 175 10.92 31.42 21.38
CA ASP A 175 11.59 32.51 22.06
C ASP A 175 12.38 33.34 21.04
N PRO A 176 12.26 34.68 21.01
CA PRO A 176 13.00 35.53 20.06
C PRO A 176 14.48 35.19 19.99
N ASN A 177 15.08 34.80 21.11
CA ASN A 177 16.47 34.30 21.16
C ASN A 177 16.69 33.00 20.36
N THR A 178 15.72 32.10 20.38
CA THR A 178 15.79 30.82 19.61
C THR A 178 15.69 31.08 18.12
N LEU A 179 14.84 32.02 17.69
CA LEU A 179 14.73 32.40 16.27
C LEU A 179 15.99 33.11 15.76
N GLU A 180 16.61 33.94 16.58
CA GLU A 180 17.87 34.59 16.26
C GLU A 180 19.01 33.59 16.16
N LEU A 181 19.07 32.59 17.05
CA LEU A 181 20.02 31.48 17.00
C LEU A 181 19.82 30.61 15.76
N GLU A 182 18.58 30.27 15.39
CA GLU A 182 18.27 29.53 14.15
C GLU A 182 18.79 30.29 12.91
N LYS A 183 18.54 31.59 12.86
CA LYS A 183 18.97 32.43 11.75
C LYS A 183 20.50 32.53 11.69
N ASN A 184 21.15 32.81 12.80
CA ASN A 184 22.60 32.90 12.88
C ASN A 184 23.28 31.58 12.47
N LEU A 185 22.78 30.43 12.95
CA LEU A 185 23.31 29.12 12.58
C LEU A 185 23.03 28.78 11.11
N SER A 186 21.86 29.17 10.59
CA SER A 186 21.53 28.94 9.19
C SER A 186 22.43 29.78 8.26
N ASP A 187 22.70 31.04 8.64
CA ASP A 187 23.57 31.95 7.89
C ASP A 187 25.05 31.49 7.93
N GLN A 188 25.50 30.95 9.06
CA GLN A 188 26.87 30.42 9.22
C GLN A 188 27.09 29.11 8.49
N LEU A 189 26.11 28.19 8.51
CA LEU A 189 26.24 26.87 7.88
C LEU A 189 25.81 26.84 6.41
N GLY A 190 25.10 27.88 5.94
CA GLY A 190 24.49 27.88 4.61
C GLY A 190 23.38 26.82 4.45
N LEU A 191 22.87 26.25 5.58
CA LEU A 191 21.91 25.18 5.63
C LEU A 191 20.71 25.59 6.50
N LYS A 192 19.54 25.04 6.19
CA LYS A 192 18.36 25.29 7.02
C LYS A 192 18.51 24.60 8.39
N VAL A 193 18.53 25.39 9.46
CA VAL A 193 18.61 24.92 10.84
C VAL A 193 17.27 25.17 11.54
N VAL A 194 16.80 24.19 12.31
CA VAL A 194 15.58 24.26 13.11
C VAL A 194 15.92 23.83 14.54
N ILE A 195 15.62 24.68 15.51
CA ILE A 195 15.78 24.41 16.96
C ILE A 195 14.39 24.23 17.57
N ASP A 196 14.15 23.07 18.18
CA ASP A 196 12.91 22.77 18.91
C ASP A 196 13.25 22.65 20.39
N ALA A 197 13.08 23.77 21.12
CA ALA A 197 13.39 23.86 22.54
C ALA A 197 12.14 23.55 23.39
N LYS A 198 12.30 22.67 24.38
CA LYS A 198 11.26 22.29 25.37
C LYS A 198 11.80 22.47 26.78
N GLY A 199 11.75 23.69 27.29
CA GLY A 199 12.36 24.02 28.58
C GLY A 199 13.88 23.91 28.53
N GLU A 200 14.48 23.08 29.40
CA GLU A 200 15.93 22.87 29.46
C GLU A 200 16.43 21.80 28.47
N SER A 201 15.53 21.16 27.71
CA SER A 201 15.86 20.16 26.69
C SER A 201 15.38 20.59 25.33
N GLY A 202 15.96 20.04 24.25
CA GLY A 202 15.54 20.36 22.91
C GLY A 202 16.22 19.49 21.87
N SER A 203 15.88 19.73 20.59
CA SER A 203 16.52 19.11 19.44
C SER A 203 16.95 20.17 18.43
N LEU A 204 18.11 19.95 17.82
CA LEU A 204 18.64 20.71 16.72
C LEU A 204 18.57 19.84 15.46
N SER A 205 17.90 20.34 14.42
CA SER A 205 17.79 19.68 13.13
C SER A 205 18.42 20.51 12.05
N VAL A 206 19.39 19.93 11.30
CA VAL A 206 20.01 20.58 10.15
C VAL A 206 19.57 19.85 8.90
N HIS A 207 19.04 20.58 7.92
CA HIS A 207 18.53 20.04 6.66
C HIS A 207 19.57 20.25 5.56
N PHE A 208 20.05 19.16 4.94
CA PHE A 208 20.95 19.16 3.80
C PHE A 208 20.27 18.58 2.55
N GLN A 209 20.69 18.99 1.37
CA GLN A 209 20.12 18.59 0.08
C GLN A 209 20.98 17.56 -0.67
N ASN A 210 22.28 17.48 -0.37
CA ASN A 210 23.22 16.55 -0.98
C ASN A 210 24.29 16.08 0.04
N LEU A 211 25.03 15.03 -0.31
CA LEU A 211 26.05 14.43 0.56
C LEU A 211 27.25 15.34 0.79
N GLU A 212 27.60 16.23 -0.16
CA GLU A 212 28.69 17.19 -0.01
C GLU A 212 28.40 18.17 1.14
N GLN A 213 27.16 18.67 1.23
CA GLN A 213 26.74 19.51 2.36
C GLN A 213 26.78 18.78 3.71
N LEU A 214 26.54 17.46 3.72
CA LEU A 214 26.67 16.65 4.92
C LEU A 214 28.13 16.52 5.34
N ASP A 215 29.04 16.29 4.39
CA ASP A 215 30.47 16.18 4.67
C ASP A 215 31.04 17.50 5.19
N ASP A 216 30.67 18.65 4.61
CA ASP A 216 31.02 19.98 5.10
C ASP A 216 30.54 20.21 6.53
N LEU A 217 29.29 19.82 6.83
CA LEU A 217 28.73 19.91 8.18
C LEU A 217 29.51 19.05 9.17
N LEU A 218 29.87 17.81 8.79
CA LEU A 218 30.66 16.90 9.64
C LEU A 218 32.07 17.47 9.90
N GLN A 219 32.70 18.12 8.90
CA GLN A 219 33.97 18.79 9.10
C GLN A 219 33.88 19.96 10.10
N VAL A 220 32.80 20.75 10.03
CA VAL A 220 32.56 21.86 10.97
C VAL A 220 32.35 21.33 12.40
N LEU A 221 31.57 20.26 12.55
CA LEU A 221 31.27 19.66 13.87
C LEU A 221 32.47 18.88 14.46
N SER A 222 33.37 18.39 13.62
CA SER A 222 34.57 17.65 14.07
C SER A 222 35.77 18.53 14.35
N ARG A 223 35.69 19.83 14.05
CA ARG A 223 36.70 20.81 14.46
C ARG A 223 36.52 21.18 15.92
N THR A 224 37.10 20.39 16.80
CA THR A 224 37.33 20.72 18.22
C THR A 224 38.76 21.15 18.38
#